data_d7bbbdf84dcd912dd7915cd1d4ecc086
#
_entry.id   d7bbbdf84dcd912dd7915cd1d4ecc086
#
_cell.length_a   1.000
_cell.length_b   1.000
_cell.length_c   1.000
_cell.angle_alpha   90.00
_cell.angle_beta   90.00
_cell.angle_gamma   90.00
#
_symmetry.space_group_name_H-M   'P 1'
#
loop_
_entity.id
_entity.type
_entity.pdbx_description
1 polymer ?
#
loop_
_entity_poly.entity_id
_entity_poly.type
_entity_poly.pdbx_seq_one_letter_code
_entity_poly.pdbx_strand_id
1 'polypeptide(L)'
;SGNKTNTSSYGNKSGVKNTSSGTKNKISGSNTNKVSSKKNVGNNNKVGNTTNIGSNNKKVSGNTVNIDRSKDIHINNSHNTSVRRNTNVHYNRPPYHHGGYGYNCYHPYRYHPYHPYHYGPSWHPWGFFITTLAVTAIVVSVANQPTPYHYDNGVWYQPSNGGYAAVAAPVGGTVVNIPSGAETVNTGTVNNYYYGGTYYEKSDGGYTVVAPTAGTIVDQLPEGGEEVTIGDVKYVKFGETYYQPVQVDGQDKYEIALVEKD
;
A
#
# COMPACT_ATOMS: atom_id res chain seq x y z
N SER A 1 -37.96 25.67 -62.11
CA SER A 1 -38.86 25.61 -60.99
C SER A 1 -38.11 25.60 -59.70
N GLY A 2 -38.06 26.61 -59.13
CA GLY A 2 -37.95 27.35 -58.02
C GLY A 2 -38.46 26.72 -56.70
N ASN A 3 -37.78 26.93 -55.63
CA ASN A 3 -38.48 27.53 -54.48
C ASN A 3 -37.48 28.06 -53.44
N LYS A 4 -37.74 29.28 -53.11
CA LYS A 4 -37.16 30.06 -52.03
C LYS A 4 -37.82 29.62 -50.73
N THR A 5 -37.08 29.52 -49.64
CA THR A 5 -37.67 29.68 -48.32
C THR A 5 -36.79 30.49 -47.40
N ASN A 6 -37.45 31.40 -46.81
CA ASN A 6 -37.07 32.50 -45.98
C ASN A 6 -36.33 32.14 -44.70
N THR A 7 -35.34 32.96 -44.45
CA THR A 7 -34.84 33.29 -43.12
C THR A 7 -35.87 34.11 -42.34
N SER A 8 -36.14 33.73 -41.11
CA SER A 8 -36.66 34.65 -40.11
C SER A 8 -35.87 34.52 -38.82
N SER A 9 -35.09 35.54 -38.61
CA SER A 9 -34.47 35.85 -37.35
C SER A 9 -35.51 36.35 -36.35
N TYR A 10 -35.62 35.76 -35.23
CA TYR A 10 -36.23 36.41 -34.06
C TYR A 10 -35.20 36.53 -32.98
N GLY A 11 -34.70 37.74 -32.85
CA GLY A 11 -34.01 38.16 -31.66
C GLY A 11 -35.01 38.34 -30.52
N ASN A 12 -34.82 37.66 -29.45
CA ASN A 12 -35.52 37.95 -28.23
C ASN A 12 -34.52 38.45 -27.18
N LYS A 13 -34.45 39.77 -27.11
CA LYS A 13 -33.84 40.47 -25.98
C LYS A 13 -34.87 40.48 -24.86
N SER A 14 -34.75 39.58 -23.92
CA SER A 14 -35.35 39.77 -22.61
C SER A 14 -34.21 40.04 -21.62
N GLY A 15 -34.04 41.31 -21.36
CA GLY A 15 -33.21 41.79 -20.26
C GLY A 15 -33.88 41.42 -18.93
N VAL A 16 -33.38 40.44 -18.28
CA VAL A 16 -33.68 40.22 -16.86
C VAL A 16 -32.79 41.14 -16.07
N LYS A 17 -33.34 42.23 -15.59
CA LYS A 17 -32.74 43.03 -14.55
C LYS A 17 -32.69 42.16 -13.27
N ASN A 18 -31.57 41.61 -12.99
CA ASN A 18 -31.28 41.10 -11.65
C ASN A 18 -31.20 42.30 -10.70
N THR A 19 -32.29 42.60 -10.06
CA THR A 19 -32.24 43.32 -8.79
C THR A 19 -31.68 42.36 -7.74
N SER A 20 -30.40 42.43 -7.56
CA SER A 20 -29.78 41.83 -6.41
C SER A 20 -30.23 42.56 -5.16
N SER A 21 -31.34 42.13 -4.56
CA SER A 21 -31.56 42.37 -3.18
C SER A 21 -30.48 41.61 -2.44
N GLY A 22 -29.53 42.34 -1.95
CA GLY A 22 -28.45 41.78 -1.16
C GLY A 22 -28.94 41.22 0.14
N THR A 23 -29.45 40.04 0.08
CA THR A 23 -29.39 39.20 1.25
C THR A 23 -27.97 38.70 1.29
N LYS A 24 -27.14 39.43 1.98
CA LYS A 24 -25.88 38.94 2.48
C LYS A 24 -26.19 37.76 3.44
N ASN A 25 -26.48 36.64 2.89
CA ASN A 25 -26.30 35.43 3.60
C ASN A 25 -24.79 35.35 3.85
N LYS A 26 -24.43 35.82 4.98
CA LYS A 26 -23.26 35.36 5.69
C LYS A 26 -23.42 33.87 5.94
N ILE A 27 -23.42 33.10 4.92
CA ILE A 27 -22.86 31.78 4.99
C ILE A 27 -21.36 32.05 5.03
N SER A 28 -21.05 32.74 6.10
CA SER A 28 -19.70 33.02 6.41
C SER A 28 -19.00 31.68 6.43
N GLY A 29 -17.92 31.63 5.78
CA GLY A 29 -17.03 30.51 5.78
C GLY A 29 -16.50 30.05 7.13
N SER A 30 -17.22 30.33 8.20
CA SER A 30 -16.91 29.85 9.54
C SER A 30 -17.08 28.35 9.69
N ASN A 31 -17.94 27.72 8.89
CA ASN A 31 -18.14 26.29 8.98
C ASN A 31 -17.17 25.51 8.09
N THR A 32 -16.73 26.08 6.99
CA THR A 32 -15.71 25.47 6.16
C THR A 32 -14.34 25.51 6.79
N ASN A 33 -14.04 26.57 7.52
CA ASN A 33 -12.76 26.68 8.22
C ASN A 33 -12.66 25.71 9.42
N LYS A 34 -13.77 25.27 9.96
CA LYS A 34 -13.75 24.30 11.06
C LYS A 34 -13.48 22.87 10.61
N VAL A 35 -13.81 22.56 9.39
CA VAL A 35 -13.61 21.19 8.87
C VAL A 35 -12.19 21.03 8.34
N SER A 36 -11.64 22.05 7.74
CA SER A 36 -10.32 21.97 7.13
C SER A 36 -9.15 22.16 8.10
N SER A 37 -9.38 22.87 9.19
CA SER A 37 -8.29 23.24 10.09
C SER A 37 -8.09 22.28 11.27
N LYS A 38 -8.94 21.25 11.43
CA LYS A 38 -8.95 20.46 12.67
C LYS A 38 -8.88 18.96 12.51
N LYS A 39 -8.75 18.46 11.32
CA LYS A 39 -8.57 17.02 11.14
C LYS A 39 -7.11 16.70 10.91
N ASN A 40 -6.42 16.48 12.01
CA ASN A 40 -5.29 15.57 11.96
C ASN A 40 -5.88 14.18 11.81
N VAL A 41 -5.68 13.55 10.69
CA VAL A 41 -6.04 12.15 10.47
C VAL A 41 -4.80 11.34 10.81
N GLY A 42 -4.88 10.63 11.91
CA GLY A 42 -3.70 9.95 12.47
C GLY A 42 -2.74 10.91 13.20
N ASN A 43 -1.72 10.36 13.81
CA ASN A 43 -0.67 11.16 14.46
C ASN A 43 0.17 11.85 13.39
N ASN A 44 -0.01 13.15 13.24
CA ASN A 44 0.72 14.02 12.32
C ASN A 44 0.23 14.07 10.87
N ASN A 45 -0.93 13.50 10.55
CA ASN A 45 -1.51 13.69 9.21
C ASN A 45 -2.28 15.01 9.15
N LYS A 46 -1.90 15.87 8.25
CA LYS A 46 -2.65 17.09 7.92
C LYS A 46 -3.43 16.86 6.63
N VAL A 47 -4.75 17.09 6.71
CA VAL A 47 -5.62 17.07 5.53
C VAL A 47 -5.51 18.43 4.85
N GLY A 48 -5.11 18.45 3.63
CA GLY A 48 -4.88 19.68 2.84
C GLY A 48 -3.77 19.44 1.82
N ASN A 49 -3.09 20.50 1.41
CA ASN A 49 -1.99 20.42 0.45
C ASN A 49 -0.73 19.71 0.99
N THR A 50 -0.73 19.33 2.26
CA THR A 50 0.38 18.62 2.90
C THR A 50 -0.19 17.45 3.67
N THR A 51 0.13 16.25 3.27
CA THR A 51 -0.19 15.01 3.99
C THR A 51 1.11 14.36 4.42
N ASN A 52 1.25 14.09 5.71
CA ASN A 52 2.44 13.43 6.27
C ASN A 52 2.25 11.92 6.27
N ILE A 53 3.07 11.20 5.54
CA ILE A 53 3.07 9.75 5.45
C ILE A 53 4.44 9.20 5.84
N GLY A 54 4.57 8.76 7.07
CA GLY A 54 5.82 8.23 7.63
C GLY A 54 6.83 9.30 8.04
N SER A 55 7.94 8.87 8.59
CA SER A 55 9.00 9.75 9.08
C SER A 55 9.82 10.43 7.98
N ASN A 56 9.71 9.96 6.74
CA ASN A 56 10.45 10.50 5.60
C ASN A 56 9.53 11.29 4.68
N ASN A 57 9.76 12.59 4.60
CA ASN A 57 9.10 13.46 3.64
C ASN A 57 9.52 13.09 2.22
N LYS A 58 8.63 12.50 1.45
CA LYS A 58 8.86 12.24 0.05
C LYS A 58 8.12 13.28 -0.78
N LYS A 59 8.84 14.09 -1.55
CA LYS A 59 8.25 15.00 -2.53
C LYS A 59 7.79 14.18 -3.73
N VAL A 60 6.50 14.20 -3.97
CA VAL A 60 5.90 13.61 -5.15
C VAL A 60 5.13 14.71 -5.88
N SER A 61 5.48 15.00 -7.11
CA SER A 61 4.83 16.03 -7.95
C SER A 61 4.67 17.39 -7.28
N GLY A 62 5.67 17.85 -6.55
CA GLY A 62 5.64 19.17 -5.91
C GLY A 62 4.88 19.25 -4.58
N ASN A 63 4.16 18.21 -4.19
CA ASN A 63 3.49 18.12 -2.90
C ASN A 63 4.32 17.30 -1.92
N THR A 64 4.42 17.76 -0.69
CA THR A 64 5.03 16.96 0.38
C THR A 64 3.94 16.14 1.04
N VAL A 65 4.07 14.83 0.97
CA VAL A 65 3.14 13.88 1.58
C VAL A 65 3.86 13.18 2.74
N ASN A 66 3.37 13.40 3.94
CA ASN A 66 3.80 12.68 5.15
C ASN A 66 2.69 11.76 5.60
N ILE A 67 2.82 10.48 5.39
CA ILE A 67 1.92 9.45 5.90
C ILE A 67 2.65 8.71 7.02
N ASP A 68 2.04 8.64 8.18
CA ASP A 68 2.54 7.78 9.25
C ASP A 68 2.29 6.32 8.87
N ARG A 69 3.31 5.71 8.28
CA ARG A 69 3.25 4.33 7.79
C ARG A 69 2.94 3.33 8.89
N SER A 70 3.29 3.65 10.13
CA SER A 70 3.07 2.75 11.25
C SER A 70 1.60 2.64 11.66
N LYS A 71 0.79 3.66 11.34
CA LYS A 71 -0.61 3.73 11.77
C LYS A 71 -1.62 3.56 10.67
N ASP A 72 -1.44 4.25 9.54
CA ASP A 72 -2.49 4.28 8.52
C ASP A 72 -2.52 3.00 7.68
N ILE A 73 -1.37 2.42 7.44
CA ILE A 73 -1.28 1.13 6.74
C ILE A 73 -1.75 0.00 7.65
N HIS A 74 -1.47 0.10 8.94
CA HIS A 74 -1.93 -0.87 9.94
C HIS A 74 -3.44 -0.93 10.08
N ILE A 75 -4.11 0.21 10.15
CA ILE A 75 -5.56 0.27 10.35
C ILE A 75 -6.29 -0.41 9.20
N ASN A 76 -5.79 -0.28 7.99
CA ASN A 76 -6.42 -0.85 6.81
C ASN A 76 -6.06 -2.32 6.54
N ASN A 77 -4.98 -2.81 7.15
CA ASN A 77 -4.43 -4.13 6.87
C ASN A 77 -4.14 -4.97 8.12
N SER A 78 -4.60 -4.56 9.29
CA SER A 78 -4.29 -5.27 10.55
C SER A 78 -4.71 -6.74 10.56
N HIS A 79 -5.67 -7.12 9.73
CA HIS A 79 -6.09 -8.51 9.56
C HIS A 79 -5.34 -9.26 8.46
N ASN A 80 -4.60 -8.54 7.63
CA ASN A 80 -4.10 -9.04 6.36
C ASN A 80 -2.58 -9.25 6.34
N THR A 81 -1.89 -8.78 7.37
CA THR A 81 -0.42 -8.82 7.42
C THR A 81 0.13 -9.80 8.44
N SER A 82 -0.74 -10.53 9.13
CA SER A 82 -0.29 -11.57 10.07
C SER A 82 0.45 -12.66 9.32
N VAL A 83 1.67 -12.93 9.76
CA VAL A 83 2.46 -14.04 9.25
C VAL A 83 1.77 -15.36 9.60
N ARG A 84 1.49 -16.18 8.58
CA ARG A 84 0.94 -17.53 8.79
C ARG A 84 2.01 -18.46 9.34
N ARG A 85 1.65 -19.23 10.37
CA ARG A 85 2.51 -20.31 10.85
C ARG A 85 2.66 -21.37 9.74
N ASN A 86 3.88 -21.79 9.49
CA ASN A 86 4.13 -22.92 8.61
C ASN A 86 4.01 -24.23 9.40
N THR A 87 2.94 -24.98 9.19
CA THR A 87 2.67 -26.23 9.91
C THR A 87 3.41 -27.44 9.33
N ASN A 88 4.04 -27.30 8.18
CA ASN A 88 4.69 -28.39 7.46
C ASN A 88 6.21 -28.44 7.67
N VAL A 89 6.75 -27.45 8.31
CA VAL A 89 8.18 -27.35 8.61
C VAL A 89 8.37 -27.24 10.11
N HIS A 90 9.21 -28.08 10.66
CA HIS A 90 9.57 -28.00 12.07
C HIS A 90 10.78 -27.09 12.26
N TYR A 91 10.68 -26.18 13.23
CA TYR A 91 11.82 -25.36 13.61
C TYR A 91 12.89 -26.24 14.25
N ASN A 92 14.03 -26.34 13.62
CA ASN A 92 15.19 -27.07 14.15
C ASN A 92 15.99 -26.25 15.16
N ARG A 93 15.59 -25.04 15.40
CA ARG A 93 16.28 -24.06 16.25
C ARG A 93 15.29 -23.46 17.25
N PRO A 94 15.73 -23.18 18.47
CA PRO A 94 14.90 -22.44 19.40
C PRO A 94 14.68 -21.01 18.90
N PRO A 95 13.52 -20.41 19.19
CA PRO A 95 13.28 -19.02 18.87
C PRO A 95 14.28 -18.10 19.56
N TYR A 96 14.58 -16.98 18.93
CA TYR A 96 15.29 -15.90 19.57
C TYR A 96 14.32 -15.09 20.42
N HIS A 97 14.49 -15.09 21.75
CA HIS A 97 13.60 -14.40 22.68
C HIS A 97 14.12 -12.99 23.01
N HIS A 98 13.29 -12.00 22.82
CA HIS A 98 13.59 -10.63 23.24
C HIS A 98 12.30 -9.83 23.49
N GLY A 99 12.26 -9.09 24.60
CA GLY A 99 11.15 -8.18 24.91
C GLY A 99 9.79 -8.86 25.10
N GLY A 100 9.75 -10.13 25.48
CA GLY A 100 8.51 -10.91 25.65
C GLY A 100 7.95 -11.49 24.35
N TYR A 101 8.80 -11.58 23.33
CA TYR A 101 8.47 -12.18 22.04
C TYR A 101 9.53 -13.18 21.60
N GLY A 102 9.08 -14.27 20.98
CA GLY A 102 9.91 -15.25 20.31
C GLY A 102 9.92 -15.00 18.80
N TYR A 103 11.11 -14.94 18.23
CA TYR A 103 11.36 -14.77 16.79
C TYR A 103 11.83 -16.10 16.23
N ASN A 104 10.95 -16.78 15.50
CA ASN A 104 11.22 -18.12 14.98
C ASN A 104 11.67 -18.05 13.52
N CYS A 105 12.84 -18.64 13.26
CA CYS A 105 13.41 -18.80 11.92
C CYS A 105 14.01 -20.18 11.74
N TYR A 106 14.01 -20.70 10.52
CA TYR A 106 14.53 -22.05 10.21
C TYR A 106 16.02 -22.01 9.86
N HIS A 107 16.47 -20.93 9.20
CA HIS A 107 17.86 -20.76 8.80
C HIS A 107 18.67 -20.02 9.84
N PRO A 108 19.99 -20.27 9.91
CA PRO A 108 20.89 -19.50 10.76
C PRO A 108 20.87 -18.02 10.38
N TYR A 109 20.87 -17.17 11.42
CA TYR A 109 21.09 -15.75 11.23
C TYR A 109 22.44 -15.49 10.57
N ARG A 110 22.43 -14.73 9.49
CA ARG A 110 23.61 -14.25 8.78
C ARG A 110 23.39 -12.81 8.38
N TYR A 111 23.94 -11.90 9.15
CA TYR A 111 23.77 -10.48 8.86
C TYR A 111 24.39 -10.12 7.52
N HIS A 112 23.61 -9.39 6.77
CA HIS A 112 24.01 -8.57 5.64
C HIS A 112 23.18 -7.29 5.64
N PRO A 113 23.68 -6.16 5.13
CA PRO A 113 22.93 -4.91 5.08
C PRO A 113 21.67 -5.05 4.22
N TYR A 114 20.62 -4.35 4.62
CA TYR A 114 19.44 -4.21 3.79
C TYR A 114 19.69 -3.25 2.64
N HIS A 115 19.57 -3.73 1.44
CA HIS A 115 19.59 -2.95 0.21
C HIS A 115 18.23 -3.02 -0.46
N PRO A 116 17.46 -1.90 -0.50
CA PRO A 116 16.17 -1.89 -1.16
C PRO A 116 16.28 -2.25 -2.64
N TYR A 117 15.48 -3.23 -3.06
CA TYR A 117 15.42 -3.58 -4.47
C TYR A 117 14.48 -2.64 -5.22
N HIS A 118 14.91 -2.20 -6.39
CA HIS A 118 14.15 -1.31 -7.24
C HIS A 118 13.41 -2.10 -8.32
N TYR A 119 12.08 -2.21 -8.18
CA TYR A 119 11.20 -2.95 -9.10
C TYR A 119 10.87 -2.21 -10.41
N GLY A 120 11.60 -1.15 -10.72
CA GLY A 120 11.41 -0.35 -11.92
C GLY A 120 10.56 0.92 -11.69
N PRO A 121 10.43 1.75 -12.72
CA PRO A 121 9.84 3.10 -12.58
C PRO A 121 8.34 3.10 -12.32
N SER A 122 7.63 2.04 -12.66
CA SER A 122 6.19 1.91 -12.43
C SER A 122 5.85 1.31 -11.07
N TRP A 123 6.84 0.79 -10.33
CA TRP A 123 6.59 0.29 -8.99
C TRP A 123 6.69 1.42 -7.97
N HIS A 124 5.73 1.46 -7.04
CA HIS A 124 5.65 2.50 -6.01
C HIS A 124 5.67 1.88 -4.61
N PRO A 125 6.54 2.35 -3.72
CA PRO A 125 6.52 1.91 -2.32
C PRO A 125 5.25 2.35 -1.62
N TRP A 126 4.86 1.67 -0.56
CA TRP A 126 3.68 2.05 0.23
C TRP A 126 3.77 3.49 0.72
N GLY A 127 2.65 4.19 0.62
CA GLY A 127 2.57 5.60 0.92
C GLY A 127 2.95 6.53 -0.23
N PHE A 128 3.35 6.00 -1.38
CA PHE A 128 3.60 6.82 -2.55
C PHE A 128 2.28 7.35 -3.11
N PHE A 129 2.20 8.66 -3.33
CA PHE A 129 0.99 9.32 -3.82
C PHE A 129 1.07 9.60 -5.32
N ILE A 130 -0.02 9.31 -6.02
CA ILE A 130 -0.21 9.66 -7.42
C ILE A 130 -1.54 10.40 -7.59
N THR A 131 -1.62 11.31 -8.54
CA THR A 131 -2.85 12.06 -8.81
C THR A 131 -3.84 11.28 -9.67
N THR A 132 -3.35 10.41 -10.54
CA THR A 132 -4.16 9.63 -11.47
C THR A 132 -3.61 8.23 -11.60
N LEU A 133 -4.51 7.25 -11.74
CA LEU A 133 -4.13 5.88 -12.05
C LEU A 133 -3.84 5.72 -13.53
N ALA A 134 -3.02 4.71 -13.86
CA ALA A 134 -2.87 4.29 -15.24
C ALA A 134 -4.19 3.76 -15.79
N VAL A 135 -4.37 3.84 -17.11
CA VAL A 135 -5.58 3.30 -17.78
C VAL A 135 -5.69 1.77 -17.68
N THR A 136 -4.60 1.12 -17.36
CA THR A 136 -4.50 -0.33 -17.11
C THR A 136 -4.91 -0.73 -15.71
N ALA A 137 -5.06 0.22 -14.80
CA ALA A 137 -5.43 -0.08 -13.41
C ALA A 137 -6.83 -0.70 -13.35
N ILE A 138 -6.94 -1.78 -12.60
CA ILE A 138 -8.21 -2.49 -12.37
C ILE A 138 -8.73 -2.23 -10.95
N VAL A 139 -10.05 -2.23 -10.82
CA VAL A 139 -10.71 -2.14 -9.51
C VAL A 139 -10.87 -3.53 -8.91
N VAL A 140 -10.43 -3.69 -7.67
CA VAL A 140 -10.53 -4.95 -6.94
C VAL A 140 -11.32 -4.72 -5.65
N SER A 141 -12.47 -5.38 -5.55
CA SER A 141 -13.27 -5.41 -4.33
C SER A 141 -12.85 -6.59 -3.46
N VAL A 142 -12.72 -6.36 -2.17
CA VAL A 142 -12.34 -7.39 -1.20
C VAL A 142 -13.44 -7.48 -0.14
N ALA A 143 -13.79 -8.70 0.24
CA ALA A 143 -14.84 -8.94 1.24
C ALA A 143 -14.52 -8.19 2.55
N ASN A 144 -15.56 -7.56 3.11
CA ASN A 144 -15.48 -6.76 4.34
C ASN A 144 -14.61 -5.49 4.25
N GLN A 145 -14.23 -5.08 3.05
CA GLN A 145 -13.54 -3.81 2.81
C GLN A 145 -14.50 -2.84 2.11
N PRO A 146 -14.86 -1.72 2.73
CA PRO A 146 -15.86 -0.80 2.18
C PRO A 146 -15.33 -0.02 0.97
N THR A 147 -14.02 0.21 0.91
CA THR A 147 -13.38 0.94 -0.18
C THR A 147 -12.65 -0.04 -1.09
N PRO A 148 -12.95 -0.05 -2.39
CA PRO A 148 -12.24 -0.89 -3.33
C PRO A 148 -10.78 -0.48 -3.45
N TYR A 149 -9.96 -1.45 -3.79
CA TYR A 149 -8.58 -1.24 -4.16
C TYR A 149 -8.45 -1.06 -5.66
N HIS A 150 -7.37 -0.43 -6.06
CA HIS A 150 -6.96 -0.35 -7.45
C HIS A 150 -5.63 -1.07 -7.59
N TYR A 151 -5.51 -1.89 -8.61
CA TYR A 151 -4.28 -2.63 -8.87
C TYR A 151 -3.74 -2.28 -10.24
N ASP A 152 -2.49 -1.95 -10.31
CA ASP A 152 -1.76 -1.74 -11.55
C ASP A 152 -0.35 -2.29 -11.45
N ASN A 153 -0.05 -3.27 -12.30
CA ASN A 153 1.29 -3.84 -12.48
C ASN A 153 2.08 -4.14 -11.18
N GLY A 154 1.42 -4.78 -10.22
CA GLY A 154 2.03 -5.19 -8.96
C GLY A 154 1.91 -4.19 -7.83
N VAL A 155 1.33 -3.02 -8.07
CA VAL A 155 1.10 -2.00 -7.05
C VAL A 155 -0.39 -1.91 -6.72
N TRP A 156 -0.70 -1.83 -5.45
CA TRP A 156 -2.05 -1.67 -4.93
C TRP A 156 -2.24 -0.24 -4.42
N TYR A 157 -3.39 0.35 -4.74
CA TYR A 157 -3.71 1.72 -4.37
C TYR A 157 -5.06 1.82 -3.71
N GLN A 158 -5.21 2.83 -2.86
CA GLN A 158 -6.50 3.29 -2.36
C GLN A 158 -6.68 4.78 -2.62
N PRO A 159 -7.93 5.25 -2.79
CA PRO A 159 -8.23 6.67 -2.91
C PRO A 159 -7.70 7.45 -1.71
N SER A 160 -7.04 8.57 -1.96
CA SER A 160 -6.46 9.43 -0.94
C SER A 160 -6.42 10.87 -1.43
N ASN A 161 -7.06 11.79 -0.73
CA ASN A 161 -6.97 13.26 -0.91
C ASN A 161 -6.86 13.77 -2.37
N GLY A 162 -7.81 13.40 -3.22
CA GLY A 162 -7.83 13.84 -4.61
C GLY A 162 -6.91 13.07 -5.55
N GLY A 163 -6.42 11.93 -5.11
CA GLY A 163 -5.62 11.00 -5.88
C GLY A 163 -5.63 9.62 -5.25
N TYR A 164 -4.52 8.93 -5.31
CA TYR A 164 -4.35 7.57 -4.83
C TYR A 164 -3.03 7.41 -4.09
N ALA A 165 -3.03 6.62 -3.04
CA ALA A 165 -1.81 6.24 -2.33
C ALA A 165 -1.54 4.75 -2.55
N ALA A 166 -0.28 4.40 -2.81
CA ALA A 166 0.15 3.01 -2.81
C ALA A 166 0.04 2.44 -1.40
N VAL A 167 -0.56 1.27 -1.29
CA VAL A 167 -0.85 0.60 -0.01
C VAL A 167 -0.42 -0.86 -0.04
N ALA A 168 -0.38 -1.50 1.12
CA ALA A 168 -0.21 -2.95 1.17
C ALA A 168 -1.37 -3.65 0.47
N ALA A 169 -1.06 -4.72 -0.23
CA ALA A 169 -2.06 -5.53 -0.91
C ALA A 169 -3.04 -6.16 0.09
N PRO A 170 -4.34 -6.12 -0.17
CA PRO A 170 -5.32 -6.71 0.71
C PRO A 170 -5.35 -8.24 0.55
N VAL A 171 -5.21 -8.97 1.64
CA VAL A 171 -5.38 -10.44 1.61
C VAL A 171 -6.78 -10.80 1.12
N GLY A 172 -6.85 -11.74 0.19
CA GLY A 172 -8.08 -12.11 -0.50
C GLY A 172 -8.35 -11.33 -1.79
N GLY A 173 -7.61 -10.24 -2.04
CA GLY A 173 -7.66 -9.54 -3.34
C GLY A 173 -7.17 -10.44 -4.46
N THR A 174 -7.96 -10.57 -5.52
CA THR A 174 -7.62 -11.45 -6.66
C THR A 174 -7.42 -10.62 -7.92
N VAL A 175 -6.33 -10.88 -8.61
CA VAL A 175 -5.96 -10.25 -9.88
C VAL A 175 -5.71 -11.30 -10.95
N VAL A 176 -6.02 -10.99 -12.19
CA VAL A 176 -5.85 -11.94 -13.30
C VAL A 176 -4.37 -12.22 -13.55
N ASN A 177 -3.54 -11.21 -13.47
CA ASN A 177 -2.11 -11.29 -13.75
C ASN A 177 -1.28 -10.58 -12.68
N ILE A 178 -0.10 -11.10 -12.42
CA ILE A 178 0.96 -10.46 -11.65
C ILE A 178 2.14 -10.12 -12.57
N PRO A 179 3.05 -9.22 -12.20
CA PRO A 179 4.21 -8.88 -13.01
C PRO A 179 5.06 -10.11 -13.34
N SER A 180 5.62 -10.15 -14.56
CA SER A 180 6.49 -11.25 -15.02
C SER A 180 7.78 -11.40 -14.19
N GLY A 181 8.17 -10.36 -13.45
CA GLY A 181 9.28 -10.38 -12.52
C GLY A 181 8.94 -10.92 -11.12
N ALA A 182 7.75 -11.50 -10.94
CA ALA A 182 7.39 -12.11 -9.67
C ALA A 182 8.26 -13.36 -9.41
N GLU A 183 8.85 -13.40 -8.23
CA GLU A 183 9.66 -14.53 -7.75
C GLU A 183 8.75 -15.67 -7.32
N THR A 184 9.07 -16.90 -7.73
CA THR A 184 8.40 -18.09 -7.18
C THR A 184 9.08 -18.48 -5.88
N VAL A 185 8.32 -18.45 -4.78
CA VAL A 185 8.82 -18.79 -3.45
C VAL A 185 8.11 -20.02 -2.93
N ASN A 186 8.89 -20.92 -2.33
CA ASN A 186 8.36 -22.18 -1.79
C ASN A 186 8.11 -22.01 -0.28
N THR A 187 6.89 -22.33 0.14
CA THR A 187 6.50 -22.28 1.56
C THR A 187 6.59 -23.65 2.25
N GLY A 188 7.17 -24.65 1.59
CA GLY A 188 7.22 -26.03 2.06
C GLY A 188 6.01 -26.88 1.65
N THR A 189 4.91 -26.28 1.22
CA THR A 189 3.69 -26.97 0.79
C THR A 189 3.20 -26.56 -0.57
N VAL A 190 3.26 -25.27 -0.84
CA VAL A 190 2.80 -24.68 -2.10
C VAL A 190 3.82 -23.66 -2.60
N ASN A 191 3.83 -23.46 -3.89
CA ASN A 191 4.57 -22.36 -4.47
C ASN A 191 3.71 -21.11 -4.40
N ASN A 192 4.22 -20.10 -3.75
CA ASN A 192 3.68 -18.75 -3.77
C ASN A 192 4.49 -17.92 -4.74
N TYR A 193 3.94 -16.77 -5.11
CA TYR A 193 4.62 -15.78 -5.93
C TYR A 193 4.82 -14.53 -5.09
N TYR A 194 5.99 -13.96 -5.19
CA TYR A 194 6.35 -12.76 -4.44
C TYR A 194 6.72 -11.62 -5.39
N TYR A 195 6.16 -10.45 -5.17
CA TYR A 195 6.50 -9.24 -5.91
C TYR A 195 6.28 -8.01 -5.05
N GLY A 196 7.31 -7.19 -4.89
CA GLY A 196 7.19 -5.88 -4.26
C GLY A 196 6.64 -5.90 -2.83
N GLY A 197 6.92 -6.95 -2.05
CA GLY A 197 6.41 -7.10 -0.68
C GLY A 197 5.07 -7.84 -0.57
N THR A 198 4.49 -8.26 -1.69
CA THR A 198 3.19 -8.94 -1.75
C THR A 198 3.36 -10.40 -2.11
N TYR A 199 2.62 -11.27 -1.42
CA TYR A 199 2.57 -12.71 -1.66
C TYR A 199 1.27 -13.09 -2.33
N TYR A 200 1.34 -13.94 -3.34
CA TYR A 200 0.20 -14.43 -4.11
C TYR A 200 0.19 -15.95 -4.17
N GLU A 201 -0.99 -16.52 -4.16
CA GLU A 201 -1.25 -17.91 -4.52
C GLU A 201 -2.02 -17.98 -5.84
N LYS A 202 -1.72 -18.97 -6.65
CA LYS A 202 -2.51 -19.21 -7.86
C LYS A 202 -3.89 -19.71 -7.49
N SER A 203 -4.91 -19.13 -8.10
CA SER A 203 -6.32 -19.45 -7.88
C SER A 203 -7.06 -19.55 -9.22
N ASP A 204 -8.32 -19.99 -9.19
CA ASP A 204 -9.14 -20.11 -10.41
C ASP A 204 -9.34 -18.77 -11.13
N GLY A 205 -9.34 -17.67 -10.40
CA GLY A 205 -9.48 -16.31 -10.95
C GLY A 205 -8.14 -15.63 -11.30
N GLY A 206 -7.02 -16.32 -11.19
CA GLY A 206 -5.68 -15.78 -11.43
C GLY A 206 -4.78 -15.91 -10.19
N TYR A 207 -4.51 -14.82 -9.52
CA TYR A 207 -3.61 -14.77 -8.36
C TYR A 207 -4.29 -14.06 -7.20
N THR A 208 -4.39 -14.73 -6.08
CA THR A 208 -4.99 -14.18 -4.86
C THR A 208 -3.91 -13.78 -3.86
N VAL A 209 -4.02 -12.58 -3.34
CA VAL A 209 -3.13 -12.08 -2.27
C VAL A 209 -3.32 -12.93 -1.02
N VAL A 210 -2.21 -13.39 -0.47
CA VAL A 210 -2.18 -14.18 0.76
C VAL A 210 -1.26 -13.55 1.80
N ALA A 211 -1.51 -13.86 3.06
CA ALA A 211 -0.59 -13.46 4.12
C ALA A 211 0.77 -14.16 3.94
N PRO A 212 1.88 -13.50 4.29
CA PRO A 212 3.20 -14.12 4.26
C PRO A 212 3.24 -15.36 5.17
N THR A 213 3.99 -16.38 4.76
CA THR A 213 4.16 -17.62 5.52
C THR A 213 5.55 -17.67 6.12
N ALA A 214 5.63 -17.96 7.43
CA ALA A 214 6.89 -18.06 8.16
C ALA A 214 7.85 -19.07 7.51
N GLY A 215 9.12 -18.72 7.46
CA GLY A 215 10.15 -19.53 6.83
C GLY A 215 10.25 -19.40 5.31
N THR A 216 9.35 -18.65 4.68
CA THR A 216 9.51 -18.31 3.26
C THR A 216 10.73 -17.43 3.08
N ILE A 217 11.54 -17.77 2.09
CA ILE A 217 12.74 -17.02 1.72
C ILE A 217 12.46 -16.24 0.47
N VAL A 218 12.85 -14.97 0.47
CA VAL A 218 12.82 -14.08 -0.68
C VAL A 218 14.23 -13.57 -0.99
N ASP A 219 14.51 -13.38 -2.27
CA ASP A 219 15.82 -12.90 -2.71
C ASP A 219 16.02 -11.42 -2.37
N GLN A 220 14.94 -10.66 -2.39
CA GLN A 220 15.03 -9.20 -2.32
C GLN A 220 13.83 -8.60 -1.58
N LEU A 221 14.07 -7.48 -0.90
CA LEU A 221 13.00 -6.69 -0.28
C LEU A 221 12.90 -5.32 -0.95
N PRO A 222 11.67 -4.81 -1.15
CA PRO A 222 11.47 -3.53 -1.81
C PRO A 222 11.84 -2.34 -0.93
N GLU A 223 11.88 -1.18 -1.51
CA GLU A 223 11.98 0.09 -0.78
C GLU A 223 10.84 0.25 0.23
N GLY A 224 11.14 0.72 1.42
CA GLY A 224 10.19 0.94 2.51
C GLY A 224 10.37 -0.01 3.69
N GLY A 225 11.33 -0.94 3.61
CA GLY A 225 11.80 -1.69 4.76
C GLY A 225 12.70 -0.85 5.68
N GLU A 226 12.81 -1.26 6.92
CA GLU A 226 13.68 -0.63 7.93
C GLU A 226 14.51 -1.69 8.62
N GLU A 227 15.83 -1.49 8.73
CA GLU A 227 16.63 -2.31 9.63
C GLU A 227 16.26 -1.99 11.07
N VAL A 228 15.86 -3.01 11.82
CA VAL A 228 15.52 -2.91 13.24
C VAL A 228 16.43 -3.84 14.04
N THR A 229 16.99 -3.34 15.13
CA THR A 229 17.82 -4.13 16.03
C THR A 229 16.96 -4.62 17.19
N ILE A 230 16.86 -5.92 17.36
CA ILE A 230 16.11 -6.59 18.42
C ILE A 230 17.12 -7.39 19.25
N GLY A 231 17.47 -6.86 20.42
CA GLY A 231 18.61 -7.38 21.18
C GLY A 231 19.90 -7.34 20.37
N ASP A 232 20.47 -8.50 20.09
CA ASP A 232 21.72 -8.65 19.34
C ASP A 232 21.51 -9.02 17.86
N VAL A 233 20.24 -9.10 17.42
CA VAL A 233 19.89 -9.53 16.06
C VAL A 233 19.27 -8.38 15.29
N LYS A 234 19.73 -8.17 14.07
CA LYS A 234 19.16 -7.23 13.14
C LYS A 234 18.19 -7.93 12.20
N TYR A 235 16.99 -7.40 12.12
CA TYR A 235 15.97 -7.79 11.17
C TYR A 235 15.68 -6.66 10.20
N VAL A 236 15.08 -6.97 9.07
CA VAL A 236 14.42 -5.96 8.24
C VAL A 236 12.93 -6.04 8.51
N LYS A 237 12.34 -4.97 9.00
CA LYS A 237 10.90 -4.85 9.16
C LYS A 237 10.33 -4.22 7.89
N PHE A 238 9.42 -4.93 7.22
CA PHE A 238 8.66 -4.42 6.08
C PHE A 238 7.16 -4.59 6.38
N GLY A 239 6.47 -3.47 6.58
CA GLY A 239 5.13 -3.49 7.17
C GLY A 239 5.17 -4.12 8.57
N GLU A 240 4.40 -5.19 8.76
CA GLU A 240 4.37 -5.95 10.00
C GLU A 240 5.23 -7.20 9.97
N THR A 241 5.86 -7.48 8.86
CA THR A 241 6.66 -8.69 8.68
C THR A 241 8.11 -8.42 9.03
N TYR A 242 8.68 -9.27 9.87
CA TYR A 242 10.10 -9.28 10.19
C TYR A 242 10.82 -10.29 9.32
N TYR A 243 11.87 -9.85 8.68
CA TYR A 243 12.73 -10.64 7.83
C TYR A 243 14.09 -10.79 8.47
N GLN A 244 14.49 -12.04 8.70
CA GLN A 244 15.83 -12.35 9.17
C GLN A 244 16.78 -12.38 7.96
N PRO A 245 17.90 -11.66 7.99
CA PRO A 245 18.98 -11.86 7.03
C PRO A 245 19.52 -13.28 7.15
N VAL A 246 19.60 -13.97 6.03
CA VAL A 246 20.10 -15.36 5.94
C VAL A 246 21.03 -15.49 4.74
N GLN A 247 21.79 -16.57 4.68
CA GLN A 247 22.56 -16.93 3.50
C GLN A 247 22.13 -18.33 3.03
N VAL A 248 21.73 -18.42 1.78
CA VAL A 248 21.30 -19.69 1.15
C VAL A 248 22.12 -19.84 -0.14
N ASP A 249 22.80 -20.97 -0.26
CA ASP A 249 23.68 -21.28 -1.40
C ASP A 249 24.73 -20.18 -1.68
N GLY A 250 25.22 -19.55 -0.62
CA GLY A 250 26.21 -18.48 -0.70
C GLY A 250 25.63 -17.09 -1.10
N GLN A 251 24.32 -16.98 -1.24
CA GLN A 251 23.62 -15.74 -1.58
C GLN A 251 22.92 -15.15 -0.37
N ASP A 252 23.00 -13.85 -0.24
CA ASP A 252 22.30 -13.09 0.78
C ASP A 252 20.81 -13.00 0.44
N LYS A 253 19.96 -13.46 1.37
CA LYS A 253 18.51 -13.54 1.23
C LYS A 253 17.81 -13.15 2.53
N TYR A 254 16.50 -13.18 2.52
CA TYR A 254 15.68 -12.80 3.67
C TYR A 254 14.64 -13.89 3.98
N GLU A 255 14.59 -14.33 5.22
CA GLU A 255 13.62 -15.31 5.71
C GLU A 255 12.54 -14.62 6.56
N ILE A 256 11.28 -14.92 6.29
CA ILE A 256 10.17 -14.46 7.11
C ILE A 256 10.22 -15.11 8.49
N ALA A 257 10.37 -14.30 9.52
CA ALA A 257 10.30 -14.75 10.92
C ALA A 257 8.84 -14.86 11.38
N LEU A 258 8.53 -15.93 12.11
CA LEU A 258 7.30 -15.99 12.89
C LEU A 258 7.55 -15.32 14.24
N VAL A 259 6.84 -14.24 14.50
CA VAL A 259 6.94 -13.50 15.77
C VAL A 259 5.72 -13.80 16.60
N GLU A 260 5.94 -14.35 17.79
CA GLU A 260 4.89 -14.71 18.72
C GLU A 260 5.20 -14.16 20.11
N LYS A 261 4.15 -13.84 20.83
CA LYS A 261 4.28 -13.44 22.23
C LYS A 261 4.59 -14.66 23.08
N ASP A 262 5.54 -14.53 24.00
CA ASP A 262 5.94 -15.56 24.96
C ASP A 262 4.82 -15.93 25.92
#